data_0472c8920b52b6ba487e3c4f5a76be6e
#
_entry.id   0472c8920b52b6ba487e3c4f5a76be6e
#
_cell.length_a   1.000
_cell.length_b   1.000
_cell.length_c   1.000
_cell.angle_alpha   90.00
_cell.angle_beta   90.00
_cell.angle_gamma   90.00
#
_symmetry.space_group_name_H-M   'P 1'
#
loop_
_entity.id
_entity.type
_entity.pdbx_description
1 polymer ?
#
loop_
_entity_poly.entity_id
_entity_poly.type
_entity_poly.pdbx_seq_one_letter_code
_entity_poly.pdbx_strand_id
1 'polypeptide(L)'
;EHLTPVDEELRKQLPGRVLSIIPSPQVFHYRNKLELSFGYQNMRAEEKNGKRIYFDENPSIGFHQSGNWETVLPVTECHLYDEQIGVLLQDVNRFMQDTKLPVYNPKTHKGMLRSLLLRRGVQTGEHMIGFVVKARKKELEPLFQHFMRFAGRSGLASLQVIENHSVNDRPEDPVVHTLVGKPTVTERLFDLEFEISPFSFFQTNTLAAEKLYK
;
A
#
# COMPACT_ATOMS: atom_id res chain seq x y z
N GLU A 1 11.26 29.72 -14.86
CA GLU A 1 10.10 28.81 -14.65
C GLU A 1 9.30 28.77 -15.94
N HIS A 2 9.45 27.74 -16.76
CA HIS A 2 8.77 27.60 -18.04
C HIS A 2 7.42 26.89 -17.78
N LEU A 3 6.34 27.64 -17.94
CA LEU A 3 4.99 27.07 -18.03
C LEU A 3 4.87 26.21 -19.29
N THR A 4 4.16 25.13 -19.23
CA THR A 4 3.87 24.32 -20.42
C THR A 4 2.89 25.07 -21.33
N PRO A 5 2.87 24.80 -22.66
CA PRO A 5 1.89 25.42 -23.57
C PRO A 5 0.44 25.21 -23.14
N VAL A 6 0.13 24.10 -22.46
CA VAL A 6 -1.21 23.81 -21.91
C VAL A 6 -1.59 24.81 -20.82
N ASP A 7 -0.62 25.22 -19.98
CA ASP A 7 -0.88 26.17 -18.90
C ASP A 7 -1.19 27.58 -19.43
N GLU A 8 -0.58 27.97 -20.55
CA GLU A 8 -0.85 29.26 -21.21
C GLU A 8 -2.24 29.28 -21.87
N GLU A 9 -2.65 28.18 -22.49
CA GLU A 9 -3.97 28.08 -23.14
C GLU A 9 -5.10 28.10 -22.10
N LEU A 10 -4.94 27.37 -20.99
CA LEU A 10 -5.87 27.39 -19.84
C LEU A 10 -6.00 28.78 -19.22
N ARG A 11 -4.90 29.54 -19.10
CA ARG A 11 -4.93 30.92 -18.59
C ARG A 11 -5.72 31.88 -19.46
N LYS A 12 -5.72 31.70 -20.80
CA LYS A 12 -6.49 32.50 -21.72
C LYS A 12 -7.99 32.22 -21.65
N GLN A 13 -8.37 30.99 -21.25
CA GLN A 13 -9.78 30.55 -21.20
C GLN A 13 -10.47 30.85 -19.86
N LEU A 14 -9.72 31.11 -18.79
CA LEU A 14 -10.26 31.38 -17.46
C LEU A 14 -10.35 32.92 -17.25
N PRO A 15 -11.53 33.50 -17.12
CA PRO A 15 -11.67 34.90 -16.82
C PRO A 15 -11.18 35.21 -15.40
N GLY A 16 -10.04 35.86 -15.31
CA GLY A 16 -9.47 36.48 -14.11
C GLY A 16 -8.89 35.53 -13.06
N ARG A 17 -7.68 35.82 -12.60
CA ARG A 17 -6.98 35.25 -11.44
C ARG A 17 -6.77 33.73 -11.43
N VAL A 18 -6.07 33.18 -12.41
CA VAL A 18 -5.32 31.94 -12.17
C VAL A 18 -4.07 32.33 -11.37
N LEU A 19 -4.05 31.94 -10.12
CA LEU A 19 -2.86 32.04 -9.27
C LEU A 19 -1.79 31.08 -9.79
N SER A 20 -0.54 31.38 -9.52
CA SER A 20 0.57 30.47 -9.86
C SER A 20 0.36 29.09 -9.22
N ILE A 21 0.66 28.05 -9.97
CA ILE A 21 0.69 26.68 -9.43
C ILE A 21 1.78 26.61 -8.35
N ILE A 22 1.41 26.10 -7.18
CA ILE A 22 2.37 25.80 -6.12
C ILE A 22 2.96 24.42 -6.38
N PRO A 23 4.25 24.32 -6.79
CA PRO A 23 4.84 23.01 -7.09
C PRO A 23 5.08 22.21 -5.81
N SER A 24 5.02 20.87 -5.94
CA SER A 24 5.47 19.97 -4.89
C SER A 24 6.95 20.20 -4.58
N PRO A 25 7.40 20.20 -3.31
CA PRO A 25 8.81 20.28 -2.94
C PRO A 25 9.64 19.11 -3.47
N GLN A 26 9.02 17.94 -3.60
CA GLN A 26 9.63 16.72 -4.13
C GLN A 26 8.77 16.16 -5.26
N VAL A 27 9.44 15.74 -6.35
CA VAL A 27 8.80 15.12 -7.52
C VAL A 27 8.68 13.61 -7.32
N PHE A 28 9.67 13.00 -6.67
CA PHE A 28 9.73 11.57 -6.37
C PHE A 28 9.77 11.33 -4.86
N HIS A 29 9.46 10.10 -4.44
CA HIS A 29 9.54 9.62 -3.06
C HIS A 29 8.80 10.50 -2.03
N TYR A 30 7.72 11.16 -2.47
CA TYR A 30 6.96 12.09 -1.62
C TYR A 30 5.82 11.45 -0.84
N ARG A 31 5.38 10.25 -1.24
CA ARG A 31 4.22 9.60 -0.59
C ARG A 31 4.61 9.05 0.77
N ASN A 32 3.75 9.28 1.74
CA ASN A 32 3.83 8.71 3.07
C ASN A 32 2.93 7.47 3.26
N LYS A 33 2.15 7.09 2.24
CA LYS A 33 1.33 5.87 2.22
C LYS A 33 1.48 5.16 0.89
N LEU A 34 1.63 3.83 0.96
CA LEU A 34 1.56 2.93 -0.18
C LEU A 34 0.76 1.70 0.21
N GLU A 35 -0.08 1.23 -0.68
CA GLU A 35 -0.84 -0.01 -0.54
C GLU A 35 -0.67 -0.84 -1.79
N LEU A 36 -0.17 -2.07 -1.62
CA LEU A 36 0.12 -3.01 -2.70
C LEU A 36 -0.75 -4.25 -2.50
N SER A 37 -1.31 -4.75 -3.57
CA SER A 37 -2.14 -5.96 -3.53
C SER A 37 -1.28 -7.20 -3.69
N PHE A 38 -1.53 -8.22 -2.88
CA PHE A 38 -1.16 -9.60 -3.21
C PHE A 38 -2.17 -10.12 -4.23
N GLY A 39 -1.69 -10.70 -5.31
CA GLY A 39 -2.54 -11.18 -6.39
C GLY A 39 -1.80 -12.12 -7.32
N TYR A 40 -2.35 -12.30 -8.49
CA TYR A 40 -1.79 -13.17 -9.53
C TYR A 40 -1.55 -12.37 -10.81
N GLN A 41 -0.45 -12.65 -11.51
CA GLN A 41 -0.12 -11.99 -12.78
C GLN A 41 -1.05 -12.46 -13.90
N ASN A 42 -1.49 -13.71 -13.82
CA ASN A 42 -2.41 -14.31 -14.79
C ASN A 42 -3.51 -15.05 -14.05
N MET A 43 -4.74 -14.65 -14.29
CA MET A 43 -5.91 -15.43 -13.92
C MET A 43 -6.58 -15.95 -15.18
N ARG A 44 -6.62 -17.27 -15.34
CA ARG A 44 -7.33 -17.93 -16.43
C ARG A 44 -8.61 -18.55 -15.89
N ALA A 45 -9.68 -18.46 -16.65
CA ALA A 45 -10.91 -19.13 -16.33
C ALA A 45 -11.24 -20.14 -17.45
N GLU A 46 -11.48 -21.38 -17.08
CA GLU A 46 -12.00 -22.43 -17.97
C GLU A 46 -13.43 -22.81 -17.55
N GLU A 47 -14.26 -23.05 -18.54
CA GLU A 47 -15.59 -23.58 -18.27
C GLU A 47 -15.56 -25.12 -18.34
N LYS A 48 -15.84 -25.78 -17.21
CA LYS A 48 -15.89 -27.23 -17.12
C LYS A 48 -17.21 -27.65 -16.45
N ASN A 49 -18.02 -28.42 -17.17
CA ASN A 49 -19.33 -28.90 -16.70
C ASN A 49 -20.25 -27.75 -16.23
N GLY A 50 -20.33 -26.63 -16.97
CA GLY A 50 -21.16 -25.48 -16.64
C GLY A 50 -20.67 -24.68 -15.42
N LYS A 51 -19.47 -24.95 -14.91
CA LYS A 51 -18.84 -24.22 -13.82
C LYS A 51 -17.57 -23.54 -14.31
N ARG A 52 -17.39 -22.28 -13.94
CA ARG A 52 -16.17 -21.53 -14.20
C ARG A 52 -15.11 -21.90 -13.16
N ILE A 53 -14.00 -22.47 -13.61
CA ILE A 53 -12.85 -22.84 -12.79
C ILE A 53 -11.77 -21.81 -13.05
N TYR A 54 -11.23 -21.20 -11.98
CA TYR A 54 -10.17 -20.21 -12.06
C TYR A 54 -8.83 -20.89 -11.76
N PHE A 55 -7.87 -20.62 -12.63
CA PHE A 55 -6.48 -21.04 -12.47
C PHE A 55 -5.64 -19.80 -12.20
N ASP A 56 -5.02 -19.79 -11.04
CA ASP A 56 -4.24 -18.68 -10.55
C ASP A 56 -2.75 -18.99 -10.78
N GLU A 57 -2.09 -18.21 -11.62
CA GLU A 57 -0.68 -18.43 -11.97
C GLU A 57 0.17 -17.23 -11.55
N ASN A 58 1.38 -17.53 -11.03
CA ASN A 58 2.40 -16.56 -10.66
C ASN A 58 1.91 -15.54 -9.60
N PRO A 59 1.85 -15.96 -8.32
CA PRO A 59 1.53 -15.03 -7.25
C PRO A 59 2.56 -13.89 -7.20
N SER A 60 2.09 -12.67 -7.00
CA SER A 60 2.91 -11.48 -6.99
C SER A 60 2.38 -10.44 -6.01
N ILE A 61 3.20 -9.42 -5.74
CA ILE A 61 2.80 -8.22 -5.02
C ILE A 61 2.98 -7.01 -5.93
N GLY A 62 1.98 -6.13 -5.97
CA GLY A 62 2.04 -4.96 -6.83
C GLY A 62 0.72 -4.20 -6.92
N PHE A 63 0.48 -3.60 -8.09
CA PHE A 63 -0.74 -2.85 -8.37
C PHE A 63 -1.65 -3.61 -9.32
N HIS A 64 -2.95 -3.42 -9.16
CA HIS A 64 -3.91 -3.92 -10.13
C HIS A 64 -3.69 -3.27 -11.49
N GLN A 65 -3.79 -4.06 -12.55
CA GLN A 65 -3.71 -3.57 -13.91
C GLN A 65 -4.90 -2.64 -14.21
N SER A 66 -4.62 -1.50 -14.82
CA SER A 66 -5.69 -0.59 -15.24
C SER A 66 -6.65 -1.29 -16.21
N GLY A 67 -7.95 -1.22 -15.92
CA GLY A 67 -9.01 -1.90 -16.70
C GLY A 67 -9.13 -3.41 -16.44
N ASN A 68 -8.22 -4.01 -15.67
CA ASN A 68 -8.27 -5.42 -15.29
C ASN A 68 -7.85 -5.62 -13.82
N TRP A 69 -8.77 -5.43 -12.92
CA TRP A 69 -8.54 -5.54 -11.47
C TRP A 69 -8.21 -6.97 -10.98
N GLU A 70 -8.38 -7.98 -11.82
CA GLU A 70 -8.06 -9.38 -11.51
C GLU A 70 -6.55 -9.66 -11.59
N THR A 71 -5.84 -8.87 -12.39
CA THR A 71 -4.40 -9.02 -12.60
C THR A 71 -3.63 -8.05 -11.73
N VAL A 72 -2.63 -8.57 -11.02
CA VAL A 72 -1.67 -7.78 -10.25
C VAL A 72 -0.33 -7.74 -10.98
N LEU A 73 0.06 -6.54 -11.41
CA LEU A 73 1.37 -6.29 -12.02
C LEU A 73 2.42 -6.23 -10.92
N PRO A 74 3.49 -7.05 -11.00
CA PRO A 74 4.54 -7.07 -10.00
C PRO A 74 5.26 -5.72 -9.94
N VAL A 75 5.57 -5.27 -8.73
CA VAL A 75 6.32 -4.04 -8.47
C VAL A 75 7.60 -4.39 -7.73
N THR A 76 8.73 -3.99 -8.29
CA THR A 76 10.07 -4.18 -7.71
C THR A 76 10.66 -2.89 -7.16
N GLU A 77 10.13 -1.74 -7.60
CA GLU A 77 10.52 -0.41 -7.17
C GLU A 77 9.32 0.55 -7.27
N CYS A 78 9.34 1.64 -6.54
CA CYS A 78 8.28 2.65 -6.61
C CYS A 78 8.85 4.04 -6.38
N HIS A 79 8.92 4.84 -7.44
CA HIS A 79 9.42 6.21 -7.39
C HIS A 79 8.53 7.19 -6.61
N LEU A 80 7.34 6.79 -6.20
CA LEU A 80 6.43 7.64 -5.42
C LEU A 80 6.61 7.48 -3.91
N TYR A 81 7.09 6.31 -3.46
CA TYR A 81 7.28 5.98 -2.05
C TYR A 81 8.78 6.10 -1.68
N ASP A 82 9.20 5.47 -0.62
CA ASP A 82 10.57 5.46 -0.12
C ASP A 82 11.55 4.81 -1.12
N GLU A 83 12.78 5.31 -1.22
CA GLU A 83 13.81 4.76 -2.10
C GLU A 83 14.17 3.31 -1.76
N GLN A 84 14.06 2.93 -0.48
CA GLN A 84 14.39 1.58 -0.01
C GLN A 84 13.24 0.58 -0.19
N ILE A 85 12.13 0.99 -0.79
CA ILE A 85 10.96 0.10 -0.99
C ILE A 85 11.33 -1.17 -1.76
N GLY A 86 12.26 -1.08 -2.72
CA GLY A 86 12.71 -2.23 -3.51
C GLY A 86 13.27 -3.36 -2.66
N VAL A 87 14.03 -3.05 -1.60
CA VAL A 87 14.57 -4.06 -0.67
C VAL A 87 13.45 -4.75 0.09
N LEU A 88 12.45 -3.98 0.57
CA LEU A 88 11.29 -4.57 1.24
C LEU A 88 10.51 -5.49 0.28
N LEU A 89 10.28 -5.07 -0.96
CA LEU A 89 9.53 -5.86 -1.95
C LEU A 89 10.26 -7.16 -2.34
N GLN A 90 11.59 -7.12 -2.44
CA GLN A 90 12.38 -8.35 -2.64
C GLN A 90 12.19 -9.32 -1.48
N ASP A 91 12.23 -8.85 -0.23
CA ASP A 91 12.01 -9.69 0.93
C ASP A 91 10.58 -10.23 1.02
N VAL A 92 9.58 -9.43 0.63
CA VAL A 92 8.18 -9.88 0.57
C VAL A 92 7.99 -10.94 -0.53
N ASN A 93 8.60 -10.77 -1.70
CA ASN A 93 8.57 -11.79 -2.75
C ASN A 93 9.23 -13.09 -2.29
N ARG A 94 10.40 -13.02 -1.63
CA ARG A 94 11.06 -14.19 -1.04
C ARG A 94 10.17 -14.85 0.01
N PHE A 95 9.56 -14.05 0.89
CA PHE A 95 8.60 -14.53 1.87
C PHE A 95 7.45 -15.32 1.23
N MET A 96 6.86 -14.81 0.14
CA MET A 96 5.80 -15.52 -0.59
C MET A 96 6.27 -16.86 -1.16
N GLN A 97 7.49 -16.91 -1.70
CA GLN A 97 8.09 -18.14 -2.24
C GLN A 97 8.37 -19.18 -1.14
N ASP A 98 8.91 -18.74 -0.01
CA ASP A 98 9.29 -19.61 1.11
C ASP A 98 8.06 -20.21 1.79
N THR A 99 7.07 -19.39 2.08
CA THR A 99 5.91 -19.78 2.90
C THR A 99 4.81 -20.43 2.10
N LYS A 100 4.71 -20.10 0.81
CA LYS A 100 3.61 -20.53 -0.10
C LYS A 100 2.22 -20.24 0.48
N LEU A 101 2.10 -19.18 1.30
CA LEU A 101 0.82 -18.77 1.83
C LEU A 101 -0.12 -18.39 0.68
N PRO A 102 -1.36 -18.86 0.69
CA PRO A 102 -2.28 -18.66 -0.41
C PRO A 102 -2.66 -17.18 -0.52
N VAL A 103 -2.52 -16.62 -1.70
CA VAL A 103 -2.99 -15.27 -2.02
C VAL A 103 -4.50 -15.29 -2.12
N TYR A 104 -5.14 -14.22 -1.63
CA TYR A 104 -6.59 -14.07 -1.70
C TYR A 104 -7.05 -13.88 -3.14
N ASN A 105 -7.97 -14.75 -3.57
CA ASN A 105 -8.61 -14.65 -4.87
C ASN A 105 -9.99 -14.00 -4.70
N PRO A 106 -10.23 -12.81 -5.27
CA PRO A 106 -11.47 -12.07 -5.08
C PRO A 106 -12.69 -12.68 -5.79
N LYS A 107 -12.48 -13.62 -6.73
CA LYS A 107 -13.57 -14.35 -7.40
C LYS A 107 -14.08 -15.54 -6.58
N THR A 108 -13.15 -16.26 -5.97
CA THR A 108 -13.49 -17.45 -5.19
C THR A 108 -13.59 -17.16 -3.70
N HIS A 109 -13.17 -15.98 -3.27
CA HIS A 109 -13.07 -15.53 -1.87
C HIS A 109 -12.23 -16.47 -0.99
N LYS A 110 -11.28 -17.18 -1.60
CA LYS A 110 -10.32 -18.07 -0.93
C LYS A 110 -8.93 -17.48 -0.90
N GLY A 111 -8.11 -17.92 0.04
CA GLY A 111 -6.75 -17.44 0.25
C GLY A 111 -6.65 -16.52 1.45
N MET A 112 -5.41 -16.14 1.81
CA MET A 112 -5.07 -15.42 3.03
C MET A 112 -4.50 -14.03 2.78
N LEU A 113 -3.44 -13.91 1.97
CA LEU A 113 -2.73 -12.66 1.75
C LEU A 113 -3.56 -11.73 0.86
N ARG A 114 -3.90 -10.53 1.34
CA ARG A 114 -4.73 -9.56 0.60
C ARG A 114 -3.93 -8.36 0.13
N SER A 115 -3.39 -7.58 1.06
CA SER A 115 -2.58 -6.40 0.72
C SER A 115 -1.46 -6.16 1.71
N LEU A 116 -0.45 -5.42 1.26
CA LEU A 116 0.63 -4.86 2.06
C LEU A 116 0.38 -3.36 2.17
N LEU A 117 0.11 -2.90 3.37
CA LEU A 117 -0.06 -1.49 3.68
C LEU A 117 1.23 -0.96 4.29
N LEU A 118 1.75 0.10 3.69
CA LEU A 118 2.95 0.78 4.15
C LEU A 118 2.60 2.21 4.51
N ARG A 119 3.11 2.66 5.65
CA ARG A 119 3.08 4.07 6.04
C ARG A 119 4.44 4.50 6.53
N ARG A 120 4.74 5.77 6.38
CA ARG A 120 5.94 6.38 6.96
C ARG A 120 5.64 7.79 7.47
N GLY A 121 6.34 8.18 8.52
CA GLY A 121 6.51 9.56 8.89
C GLY A 121 7.69 10.13 8.08
N VAL A 122 7.39 11.05 7.15
CA VAL A 122 8.41 11.65 6.27
C VAL A 122 9.38 12.50 7.09
N GLN A 123 8.88 13.21 8.08
CA GLN A 123 9.68 14.07 8.96
C GLN A 123 10.33 13.29 10.12
N THR A 124 9.74 12.17 10.53
CA THR A 124 10.22 11.39 11.69
C THR A 124 11.10 10.20 11.31
N GLY A 125 11.00 9.72 10.06
CA GLY A 125 11.68 8.50 9.60
C GLY A 125 11.07 7.21 10.14
N GLU A 126 9.92 7.26 10.80
CA GLU A 126 9.21 6.07 11.28
C GLU A 126 8.51 5.32 10.13
N HIS A 127 8.55 3.98 10.18
CA HIS A 127 7.89 3.12 9.20
C HIS A 127 6.88 2.18 9.86
N MET A 128 5.76 1.96 9.18
CA MET A 128 4.78 0.92 9.49
C MET A 128 4.68 -0.06 8.33
N ILE A 129 4.70 -1.34 8.66
CA ILE A 129 4.41 -2.44 7.75
C ILE A 129 3.16 -3.16 8.25
N GLY A 130 2.08 -3.16 7.48
CA GLY A 130 0.82 -3.84 7.78
C GLY A 130 0.50 -4.90 6.73
N PHE A 131 0.41 -6.17 7.14
CA PHE A 131 -0.07 -7.26 6.30
C PHE A 131 -1.57 -7.41 6.49
N VAL A 132 -2.34 -7.12 5.44
CA VAL A 132 -3.79 -7.33 5.44
C VAL A 132 -4.08 -8.77 5.03
N VAL A 133 -4.76 -9.49 5.89
CA VAL A 133 -5.00 -10.93 5.71
C VAL A 133 -6.47 -11.31 5.94
N LYS A 134 -6.89 -12.39 5.30
CA LYS A 134 -8.12 -13.11 5.62
C LYS A 134 -7.74 -14.45 6.24
N ALA A 135 -7.74 -14.53 7.56
CA ALA A 135 -7.31 -15.71 8.29
C ALA A 135 -8.33 -16.06 9.39
N ARG A 136 -8.50 -17.34 9.66
CA ARG A 136 -9.28 -17.79 10.81
C ARG A 136 -8.42 -17.70 12.07
N LYS A 137 -9.03 -17.56 13.23
CA LYS A 137 -8.34 -17.41 14.52
C LYS A 137 -7.19 -18.43 14.72
N LYS A 138 -7.39 -19.70 14.33
CA LYS A 138 -6.37 -20.77 14.44
C LYS A 138 -5.18 -20.62 13.49
N GLU A 139 -5.31 -19.78 12.47
CA GLU A 139 -4.29 -19.53 11.44
C GLU A 139 -3.44 -18.30 11.77
N LEU A 140 -3.90 -17.44 12.69
CA LEU A 140 -3.25 -16.17 13.01
C LEU A 140 -1.87 -16.36 13.69
N GLU A 141 -1.78 -17.24 14.69
CA GLU A 141 -0.50 -17.44 15.41
C GLU A 141 0.62 -17.92 14.48
N PRO A 142 0.43 -18.94 13.62
CA PRO A 142 1.43 -19.27 12.60
C PRO A 142 1.77 -18.12 11.66
N LEU A 143 0.79 -17.30 11.26
CA LEU A 143 1.03 -16.11 10.43
C LEU A 143 1.89 -15.08 11.14
N PHE A 144 1.64 -14.82 12.42
CA PHE A 144 2.45 -13.89 13.21
C PHE A 144 3.92 -14.29 13.20
N GLN A 145 4.21 -15.58 13.41
CA GLN A 145 5.59 -16.10 13.35
C GLN A 145 6.22 -15.87 11.98
N HIS A 146 5.48 -16.08 10.91
CA HIS A 146 5.97 -15.80 9.56
C HIS A 146 6.30 -14.32 9.33
N PHE A 147 5.48 -13.41 9.84
CA PHE A 147 5.68 -11.97 9.63
C PHE A 147 6.76 -11.37 10.53
N MET A 148 7.12 -12.01 11.64
CA MET A 148 8.20 -11.56 12.53
C MET A 148 9.56 -11.44 11.82
N ARG A 149 9.76 -12.07 10.65
CA ARG A 149 10.97 -11.88 9.84
C ARG A 149 11.20 -10.43 9.39
N PHE A 150 10.16 -9.60 9.42
CA PHE A 150 10.24 -8.19 9.06
C PHE A 150 10.54 -7.27 10.25
N ALA A 151 10.62 -7.80 11.48
CA ALA A 151 10.76 -7.03 12.72
C ALA A 151 12.07 -6.26 12.87
N GLY A 152 13.17 -6.76 12.28
CA GLY A 152 14.51 -6.17 12.42
C GLY A 152 14.84 -5.00 11.47
N ARG A 153 13.85 -4.41 10.81
CA ARG A 153 14.10 -3.34 9.83
C ARG A 153 14.39 -2.02 10.51
N SER A 154 15.36 -1.28 9.94
CA SER A 154 15.68 0.08 10.40
C SER A 154 14.48 1.01 10.25
N GLY A 155 14.25 1.87 11.24
CA GLY A 155 13.13 2.82 11.26
C GLY A 155 11.75 2.18 11.45
N LEU A 156 11.65 0.85 11.64
CA LEU A 156 10.38 0.18 11.85
C LEU A 156 9.80 0.56 13.22
N ALA A 157 8.76 1.38 13.22
CA ALA A 157 8.00 1.78 14.40
C ALA A 157 6.81 0.87 14.65
N SER A 158 6.30 0.20 13.60
CA SER A 158 5.11 -0.65 13.70
C SER A 158 5.15 -1.80 12.70
N LEU A 159 4.96 -3.04 13.18
CA LEU A 159 4.68 -4.21 12.38
C LEU A 159 3.33 -4.76 12.78
N GLN A 160 2.41 -4.89 11.81
CA GLN A 160 1.03 -5.24 12.09
C GLN A 160 0.52 -6.36 11.19
N VAL A 161 -0.42 -7.14 11.72
CA VAL A 161 -1.31 -8.01 10.96
C VAL A 161 -2.72 -7.49 11.12
N ILE A 162 -3.40 -7.30 10.01
CA ILE A 162 -4.71 -6.67 9.92
C ILE A 162 -5.69 -7.67 9.31
N GLU A 163 -6.68 -8.09 10.08
CA GLU A 163 -7.70 -9.00 9.58
C GLU A 163 -8.71 -8.23 8.72
N ASN A 164 -8.96 -8.75 7.52
CA ASN A 164 -10.03 -8.27 6.65
C ASN A 164 -10.87 -9.45 6.17
N HIS A 165 -12.02 -9.64 6.77
CA HIS A 165 -12.98 -10.68 6.43
C HIS A 165 -14.05 -10.21 5.42
N SER A 166 -14.10 -8.91 5.13
CA SER A 166 -15.04 -8.35 4.15
C SER A 166 -14.68 -8.77 2.72
N VAL A 167 -15.60 -8.60 1.79
CA VAL A 167 -15.35 -8.79 0.36
C VAL A 167 -14.51 -7.62 -0.19
N ASN A 168 -14.69 -6.44 0.38
CA ASN A 168 -14.03 -5.20 -0.03
C ASN A 168 -12.55 -5.20 0.35
N ASP A 169 -11.71 -4.54 -0.44
CA ASP A 169 -10.29 -4.40 -0.13
C ASP A 169 -10.05 -3.59 1.14
N ARG A 170 -10.84 -2.54 1.35
CA ARG A 170 -10.82 -1.80 2.60
C ARG A 170 -11.69 -2.52 3.63
N PRO A 171 -11.11 -2.95 4.78
CA PRO A 171 -11.89 -3.57 5.84
C PRO A 171 -12.88 -2.56 6.46
N GLU A 172 -14.09 -3.03 6.78
CA GLU A 172 -15.11 -2.23 7.45
C GLU A 172 -14.81 -2.11 8.96
N ASP A 173 -14.52 -3.24 9.61
CA ASP A 173 -14.13 -3.32 11.02
C ASP A 173 -12.84 -4.12 11.17
N PRO A 174 -11.66 -3.52 10.90
CA PRO A 174 -10.41 -4.25 10.94
C PRO A 174 -10.00 -4.62 12.37
N VAL A 175 -9.65 -5.88 12.58
CA VAL A 175 -8.92 -6.29 13.78
C VAL A 175 -7.44 -6.14 13.52
N VAL A 176 -6.77 -5.29 14.30
CA VAL A 176 -5.35 -4.98 14.13
C VAL A 176 -4.54 -5.62 15.25
N HIS A 177 -3.59 -6.46 14.88
CA HIS A 177 -2.61 -7.07 15.79
C HIS A 177 -1.27 -6.40 15.59
N THR A 178 -0.80 -5.65 16.58
CA THR A 178 0.55 -5.07 16.58
C THR A 178 1.53 -6.11 17.07
N LEU A 179 2.39 -6.59 16.19
CA LEU A 179 3.41 -7.60 16.49
C LEU A 179 4.67 -6.98 17.08
N VAL A 180 5.05 -5.79 16.59
CA VAL A 180 6.24 -5.06 17.04
C VAL A 180 5.92 -3.57 17.10
N GLY A 181 6.42 -2.91 18.13
CA GLY A 181 6.35 -1.46 18.29
C GLY A 181 4.98 -0.95 18.72
N LYS A 182 4.58 0.19 18.19
CA LYS A 182 3.35 0.91 18.53
C LYS A 182 2.28 0.78 17.45
N PRO A 183 0.98 1.03 17.75
CA PRO A 183 -0.10 0.85 16.76
C PRO A 183 -0.15 1.94 15.67
N THR A 184 0.68 2.96 15.77
CA THR A 184 0.71 4.14 14.91
C THR A 184 2.12 4.44 14.43
N VAL A 185 2.26 5.27 13.40
CA VAL A 185 3.48 6.01 13.10
C VAL A 185 3.29 7.47 13.41
N THR A 186 4.34 8.14 13.85
CA THR A 186 4.33 9.58 14.09
C THR A 186 4.74 10.31 12.82
N GLU A 187 3.99 11.34 12.47
CA GLU A 187 4.35 12.31 11.43
C GLU A 187 4.31 13.71 12.00
N ARG A 188 5.15 14.60 11.48
CA ARG A 188 5.12 16.03 11.81
C ARG A 188 4.58 16.84 10.66
N LEU A 189 3.76 17.82 11.01
CA LEU A 189 3.32 18.87 10.10
C LEU A 189 3.43 20.19 10.86
N PHE A 190 4.38 21.04 10.48
CA PHE A 190 4.81 22.20 11.28
C PHE A 190 5.28 21.76 12.68
N ASP A 191 4.73 22.40 13.71
CA ASP A 191 5.01 22.12 15.13
C ASP A 191 4.09 21.06 15.74
N LEU A 192 3.21 20.45 14.91
CA LEU A 192 2.24 19.46 15.36
C LEU A 192 2.73 18.04 15.07
N GLU A 193 2.55 17.15 16.03
CA GLU A 193 2.77 15.71 15.87
C GLU A 193 1.43 14.98 15.72
N PHE A 194 1.37 14.06 14.77
CA PHE A 194 0.20 13.26 14.45
C PHE A 194 0.53 11.79 14.59
N GLU A 195 -0.27 11.07 15.36
CA GLU A 195 -0.25 9.62 15.38
C GLU A 195 -1.18 9.06 14.30
N ILE A 196 -0.59 8.35 13.34
CA ILE A 196 -1.28 7.87 12.15
C ILE A 196 -1.44 6.35 12.24
N SER A 197 -2.68 5.89 12.36
CA SER A 197 -3.03 4.46 12.31
C SER A 197 -3.07 3.94 10.86
N PRO A 198 -3.14 2.61 10.63
CA PRO A 198 -3.11 2.02 9.28
C PRO A 198 -4.09 2.66 8.29
N PHE A 199 -5.32 2.94 8.73
CA PHE A 199 -6.40 3.41 7.86
C PHE A 199 -6.78 4.88 8.08
N SER A 200 -6.12 5.60 9.00
CA SER A 200 -6.37 7.03 9.19
C SER A 200 -6.14 7.80 7.89
N PHE A 201 -6.98 8.79 7.66
CA PHE A 201 -6.68 9.77 6.62
C PHE A 201 -5.51 10.65 7.06
N PHE A 202 -4.58 10.87 6.16
CA PHE A 202 -3.54 11.89 6.25
C PHE A 202 -3.12 12.27 4.82
N GLN A 203 -2.76 13.52 4.59
CA GLN A 203 -2.30 13.98 3.28
C GLN A 203 -1.08 13.15 2.84
N THR A 204 -1.17 12.55 1.68
CA THR A 204 -0.14 11.58 1.21
C THR A 204 1.21 12.20 0.89
N ASN A 205 1.27 13.51 0.69
CA ASN A 205 2.47 14.28 0.50
C ASN A 205 2.60 15.30 1.63
N THR A 206 3.31 14.95 2.69
CA THR A 206 3.50 15.78 3.89
C THR A 206 4.10 17.14 3.56
N LEU A 207 5.16 17.17 2.74
CA LEU A 207 5.86 18.42 2.40
C LEU A 207 5.01 19.36 1.52
N ALA A 208 4.18 18.80 0.64
CA ALA A 208 3.24 19.60 -0.14
C ALA A 208 2.07 20.10 0.72
N ALA A 209 1.63 19.31 1.72
CA ALA A 209 0.62 19.73 2.66
C ALA A 209 1.07 20.94 3.49
N GLU A 210 2.33 20.98 3.93
CA GLU A 210 2.90 22.16 4.61
C GLU A 210 2.86 23.41 3.74
N LYS A 211 3.12 23.28 2.43
CA LYS A 211 3.00 24.42 1.52
C LYS A 211 1.55 24.84 1.28
N LEU A 212 0.63 23.88 1.27
CA LEU A 212 -0.80 24.15 1.05
C LEU A 212 -1.43 24.89 2.23
N TYR A 213 -0.97 24.61 3.45
CA TYR A 213 -1.56 25.16 4.68
C TYR A 213 -0.87 26.45 5.20
N LYS A 214 0.21 26.90 4.54
CA LYS A 214 0.84 28.22 4.73
C LYS A 214 0.08 29.30 3.97
#